data_624a5b57a290a6721ef85f9999829388
#
_entry.id   624a5b57a290a6721ef85f9999829388
#
_cell.length_a   1.000
_cell.length_b   1.000
_cell.length_c   1.000
_cell.angle_alpha   90.00
_cell.angle_beta   90.00
_cell.angle_gamma   90.00
#
_symmetry.space_group_name_H-M   'P 1'
#
loop_
_entity.id
_entity.type
_entity.pdbx_description
1 polymer ?
#
loop_
_entity_poly.entity_id
_entity_poly.type
_entity_poly.pdbx_seq_one_letter_code
_entity_poly.pdbx_strand_id
1 'polypeptide(L)'
;MRQPRRSWSGASQASPAADCAGNTTTAPTEPQLTIAASRRDRPETELPSAVAIPDASGVQMHANQLAVSVGMVRELVDTQFPQWRTLPIDRVASAGTVNAIFRIGAKLAARFPLQLQDVDRTRHWLESEAEAAQELLGRTRFATPEVVALGAPGAGYPLPWSVQTWLPGTVATDEEPGQSDAFAGDLAEFIRGVRAIDTRGRTFHGTGRGGELKSHDAWMAECFERSGQLLDVPRLRLMWSSMRELPRNAPDAMTHGDLIPANVLVCDERLVGVIDVGGLGPADPALDLVAAWHLLDDGPRQVLRDGLGSAELDWQRGKAWAFQQAMGLVWYYRETNPPMSRLGQRTLQRLMSDQPSR
;
A
#
# COMPACT_ATOMS: atom_id res chain seq x y z
N MET A 1 49.70 -34.18 -7.39
CA MET A 1 49.61 -32.74 -7.72
C MET A 1 48.23 -32.22 -7.34
N ARG A 2 48.12 -31.49 -6.23
CA ARG A 2 46.85 -30.89 -5.76
C ARG A 2 46.88 -29.39 -6.09
N GLN A 3 45.89 -28.90 -6.78
CA GLN A 3 45.69 -27.46 -7.01
C GLN A 3 44.87 -26.83 -5.84
N PRO A 4 45.19 -25.61 -5.39
CA PRO A 4 44.50 -24.96 -4.29
C PRO A 4 43.22 -24.25 -4.70
N ARG A 5 42.17 -24.38 -3.86
CA ARG A 5 40.91 -23.64 -3.98
C ARG A 5 41.16 -22.15 -3.63
N ARG A 6 40.72 -21.25 -4.54
CA ARG A 6 40.65 -19.81 -4.27
C ARG A 6 39.33 -19.50 -3.54
N SER A 7 39.46 -18.98 -2.33
CA SER A 7 38.39 -18.39 -1.55
C SER A 7 38.05 -16.98 -2.13
N TRP A 8 36.84 -16.76 -2.49
CA TRP A 8 36.33 -15.43 -2.76
C TRP A 8 35.61 -14.91 -1.49
N SER A 9 36.19 -13.90 -0.84
CA SER A 9 35.57 -13.09 0.17
C SER A 9 34.81 -11.95 -0.52
N GLY A 10 33.52 -12.09 -0.71
CA GLY A 10 32.63 -11.00 -1.09
C GLY A 10 32.25 -10.21 0.14
N ALA A 11 32.71 -8.97 0.25
CA ALA A 11 32.24 -8.05 1.25
C ALA A 11 30.81 -7.62 0.88
N SER A 12 29.83 -8.12 1.64
CA SER A 12 28.47 -7.62 1.63
C SER A 12 28.47 -6.22 2.23
N GLN A 13 28.11 -5.21 1.45
CA GLN A 13 27.80 -3.88 1.99
C GLN A 13 26.45 -3.97 2.69
N ALA A 14 26.47 -3.93 4.01
CA ALA A 14 25.27 -3.83 4.83
C ALA A 14 24.60 -2.47 4.57
N SER A 15 23.35 -2.49 4.15
CA SER A 15 22.47 -1.32 4.26
C SER A 15 22.34 -0.90 5.73
N PRO A 16 22.24 0.39 6.04
CA PRO A 16 22.12 0.82 7.42
C PRO A 16 20.81 0.31 8.01
N ALA A 17 20.91 -0.48 9.09
CA ALA A 17 19.79 -0.91 9.89
C ALA A 17 18.98 0.31 10.37
N ALA A 18 17.69 0.36 10.03
CA ALA A 18 16.80 1.36 10.59
C ALA A 18 16.59 1.08 12.08
N ASP A 19 16.82 2.09 12.92
CA ASP A 19 16.65 2.00 14.38
C ASP A 19 15.20 1.62 14.72
N CYS A 20 15.01 0.41 15.24
CA CYS A 20 13.72 -0.11 15.70
C CYS A 20 13.36 0.30 17.14
N ALA A 21 14.20 1.11 17.79
CA ALA A 21 13.97 1.53 19.17
C ALA A 21 12.87 2.59 19.26
N GLY A 22 11.64 2.18 19.46
CA GLY A 22 10.53 3.03 19.87
C GLY A 22 10.70 3.42 21.34
N ASN A 23 10.97 4.69 21.59
CA ASN A 23 10.98 5.26 22.94
C ASN A 23 9.52 5.38 23.41
N THR A 24 9.14 4.60 24.42
CA THR A 24 7.88 4.79 25.15
C THR A 24 7.97 6.06 25.98
N THR A 25 7.37 7.14 25.49
CA THR A 25 7.22 8.39 26.26
C THR A 25 5.78 8.88 26.12
N THR A 26 5.12 8.95 27.27
CA THR A 26 3.92 9.72 27.67
C THR A 26 3.10 10.37 26.57
N ALA A 27 1.79 10.09 26.56
CA ALA A 27 0.79 10.62 25.67
C ALA A 27 0.89 12.15 25.52
N PRO A 28 1.00 12.66 24.30
CA PRO A 28 0.79 14.08 24.03
C PRO A 28 -0.70 14.35 23.81
N THR A 29 -1.10 15.52 24.24
CA THR A 29 -2.35 16.23 23.97
C THR A 29 -2.80 16.02 22.51
N GLU A 30 -4.09 15.78 22.30
CA GLU A 30 -4.71 15.58 20.97
C GLU A 30 -4.18 16.57 19.91
N PRO A 31 -3.63 16.11 18.80
CA PRO A 31 -3.27 17.00 17.71
C PRO A 31 -4.55 17.45 16.99
N GLN A 32 -4.83 18.75 17.05
CA GLN A 32 -5.86 19.35 16.19
C GLN A 32 -5.38 19.33 14.74
N LEU A 33 -6.20 18.78 13.86
CA LEU A 33 -5.96 18.78 12.40
C LEU A 33 -5.78 20.23 11.90
N THR A 34 -4.60 20.57 11.43
CA THR A 34 -4.33 21.92 10.91
C THR A 34 -4.66 21.96 9.41
N ILE A 35 -5.76 22.64 9.08
CA ILE A 35 -6.13 22.90 7.67
C ILE A 35 -5.55 24.27 7.28
N ALA A 36 -4.66 24.29 6.29
CA ALA A 36 -4.17 25.53 5.71
C ALA A 36 -5.28 26.20 4.87
N ALA A 37 -5.92 27.23 5.42
CA ALA A 37 -6.98 27.96 4.74
C ALA A 37 -6.41 28.81 3.60
N SER A 38 -6.78 28.48 2.37
CA SER A 38 -6.61 29.37 1.20
C SER A 38 -7.80 30.31 1.10
N ARG A 39 -7.55 31.62 1.17
CA ARG A 39 -8.54 32.65 0.86
C ARG A 39 -8.39 33.15 -0.56
N ARG A 40 -9.52 33.08 -1.32
CA ARG A 40 -10.04 33.96 -2.36
C ARG A 40 -9.72 33.77 -3.84
N ASP A 41 -10.85 33.64 -4.52
CA ASP A 41 -11.27 34.17 -5.83
C ASP A 41 -10.24 34.97 -6.64
N ARG A 42 -9.95 34.46 -7.84
CA ARG A 42 -9.77 35.23 -9.07
C ARG A 42 -9.92 34.37 -10.33
N PRO A 43 -10.28 34.97 -11.48
CA PRO A 43 -10.91 34.31 -12.61
C PRO A 43 -9.94 33.49 -13.48
N GLU A 44 -10.53 32.59 -14.27
CA GLU A 44 -9.89 31.75 -15.26
C GLU A 44 -8.93 32.55 -16.16
N THR A 45 -7.65 32.17 -16.06
CA THR A 45 -6.63 32.54 -17.06
C THR A 45 -5.96 31.24 -17.52
N GLU A 46 -5.85 31.11 -18.83
CA GLU A 46 -5.25 29.99 -19.55
C GLU A 46 -3.94 29.51 -18.89
N LEU A 47 -3.85 28.20 -18.67
CA LEU A 47 -2.66 27.54 -18.15
C LEU A 47 -1.53 27.61 -19.18
N PRO A 48 -0.33 28.11 -18.84
CA PRO A 48 0.83 28.02 -19.71
C PRO A 48 1.28 26.56 -19.78
N SER A 49 1.61 26.11 -20.97
CA SER A 49 2.24 24.79 -21.23
C SER A 49 3.45 24.61 -20.32
N ALA A 50 3.39 23.59 -19.46
CA ALA A 50 4.46 23.23 -18.56
C ALA A 50 5.68 22.77 -19.36
N VAL A 51 6.75 23.55 -19.33
CA VAL A 51 8.07 23.15 -19.81
C VAL A 51 8.61 22.12 -18.82
N ALA A 52 8.74 20.89 -19.24
CA ALA A 52 9.35 19.82 -18.47
C ALA A 52 10.85 20.09 -18.31
N ILE A 53 11.30 20.34 -17.08
CA ILE A 53 12.72 20.29 -16.72
C ILE A 53 12.99 18.84 -16.26
N PRO A 54 13.88 18.09 -16.94
CA PRO A 54 14.18 16.72 -16.54
C PRO A 54 15.07 16.73 -15.29
N ASP A 55 14.52 16.29 -14.15
CA ASP A 55 15.33 15.88 -13.01
C ASP A 55 15.68 14.39 -13.17
N ALA A 56 16.97 14.11 -13.24
CA ALA A 56 17.53 12.83 -13.64
C ALA A 56 17.53 11.84 -12.46
N SER A 57 16.40 11.19 -12.11
CA SER A 57 16.39 9.93 -11.35
C SER A 57 15.00 9.32 -11.08
N GLY A 58 13.97 9.58 -11.87
CA GLY A 58 12.66 8.98 -11.64
C GLY A 58 12.09 8.31 -12.89
N VAL A 59 12.01 6.98 -12.92
CA VAL A 59 11.19 6.27 -13.90
C VAL A 59 9.76 6.76 -13.76
N GLN A 60 9.19 7.35 -14.81
CA GLN A 60 7.77 7.72 -14.83
C GLN A 60 6.92 6.45 -14.81
N MET A 61 6.17 6.24 -13.73
CA MET A 61 5.29 5.07 -13.58
C MET A 61 3.96 5.23 -14.33
N HIS A 62 3.56 6.47 -14.60
CA HIS A 62 2.32 6.79 -15.33
C HIS A 62 2.57 7.89 -16.37
N ALA A 63 1.82 7.85 -17.47
CA ALA A 63 1.79 8.95 -18.43
C ALA A 63 1.28 10.23 -17.74
N ASN A 64 1.92 11.38 -17.99
CA ASN A 64 1.58 12.68 -17.39
C ASN A 64 1.74 12.77 -15.85
N GLN A 65 2.71 12.05 -15.30
CA GLN A 65 3.03 12.12 -13.88
C GLN A 65 3.59 13.50 -13.51
N LEU A 66 3.07 14.10 -12.41
CA LEU A 66 3.56 15.36 -11.87
C LEU A 66 4.99 15.20 -11.33
N ALA A 67 5.86 16.13 -11.66
CA ALA A 67 7.20 16.20 -11.10
C ALA A 67 7.16 16.94 -9.75
N VAL A 68 7.69 16.32 -8.70
CA VAL A 68 7.79 16.92 -7.36
C VAL A 68 9.25 16.91 -6.93
N SER A 69 9.85 18.10 -6.76
CA SER A 69 11.24 18.25 -6.32
C SER A 69 11.33 18.57 -4.82
N VAL A 70 12.49 18.28 -4.22
CA VAL A 70 12.77 18.65 -2.81
C VAL A 70 12.64 20.16 -2.60
N GLY A 71 13.08 20.98 -3.57
CA GLY A 71 12.97 22.45 -3.51
C GLY A 71 11.52 22.93 -3.46
N MET A 72 10.65 22.36 -4.30
CA MET A 72 9.21 22.62 -4.30
C MET A 72 8.57 22.24 -2.95
N VAL A 73 8.90 21.05 -2.42
CA VAL A 73 8.40 20.60 -1.12
C VAL A 73 8.90 21.53 0.00
N ARG A 74 10.16 21.96 -0.05
CA ARG A 74 10.71 22.91 0.93
C ARG A 74 9.93 24.23 0.94
N GLU A 75 9.66 24.82 -0.21
CA GLU A 75 8.90 26.06 -0.34
C GLU A 75 7.46 25.91 0.17
N LEU A 76 6.78 24.80 -0.16
CA LEU A 76 5.45 24.49 0.34
C LEU A 76 5.41 24.36 1.87
N VAL A 77 6.37 23.62 2.44
CA VAL A 77 6.48 23.45 3.88
C VAL A 77 6.78 24.78 4.58
N ASP A 78 7.73 25.57 4.08
CA ASP A 78 8.11 26.84 4.68
C ASP A 78 6.97 27.86 4.68
N THR A 79 6.15 27.83 3.64
CA THR A 79 5.05 28.77 3.47
C THR A 79 3.80 28.34 4.27
N GLN A 80 3.46 27.07 4.27
CA GLN A 80 2.20 26.59 4.83
C GLN A 80 2.35 26.05 6.27
N PHE A 81 3.55 25.54 6.63
CA PHE A 81 3.83 24.92 7.92
C PHE A 81 5.14 25.43 8.53
N PRO A 82 5.22 26.71 8.91
CA PRO A 82 6.46 27.35 9.37
C PRO A 82 7.11 26.68 10.58
N GLN A 83 6.34 25.90 11.37
CA GLN A 83 6.86 25.12 12.49
C GLN A 83 7.80 23.98 12.07
N TRP A 84 7.81 23.58 10.80
CA TRP A 84 8.68 22.54 10.25
C TRP A 84 9.82 23.10 9.36
N ARG A 85 9.94 24.41 9.26
CA ARG A 85 10.92 25.09 8.38
C ARG A 85 12.37 24.65 8.59
N THR A 86 12.75 24.33 9.83
CA THR A 86 14.12 23.94 10.18
C THR A 86 14.39 22.43 10.04
N LEU A 87 13.36 21.64 9.76
CA LEU A 87 13.52 20.20 9.63
C LEU A 87 14.09 19.84 8.25
N PRO A 88 15.03 18.87 8.16
CA PRO A 88 15.50 18.37 6.87
C PRO A 88 14.36 17.74 6.07
N ILE A 89 14.45 17.79 4.75
CA ILE A 89 13.51 17.13 3.83
C ILE A 89 14.31 16.26 2.88
N ASP A 90 13.98 14.98 2.89
CA ASP A 90 14.61 13.97 2.05
C ASP A 90 13.56 13.25 1.21
N ARG A 91 13.86 13.02 -0.07
CA ARG A 91 13.00 12.20 -0.92
C ARG A 91 13.13 10.74 -0.51
N VAL A 92 12.01 10.07 -0.33
CA VAL A 92 11.96 8.63 -0.03
C VAL A 92 11.86 7.86 -1.34
N ALA A 93 12.80 6.92 -1.56
CA ALA A 93 12.66 5.94 -2.62
C ALA A 93 11.52 4.99 -2.26
N SER A 94 10.43 5.02 -3.00
CA SER A 94 9.22 4.24 -2.75
C SER A 94 8.85 3.45 -3.99
N ALA A 95 8.44 2.20 -3.80
CA ALA A 95 7.78 1.40 -4.83
C ALA A 95 6.30 1.80 -5.01
N GLY A 96 5.80 2.74 -4.21
CA GLY A 96 4.44 3.28 -4.33
C GLY A 96 4.22 4.03 -5.64
N THR A 97 3.04 3.89 -6.21
CA THR A 97 2.72 4.35 -7.57
C THR A 97 1.86 5.60 -7.60
N VAL A 98 1.25 5.96 -6.48
CA VAL A 98 0.23 7.01 -6.41
C VAL A 98 0.80 8.34 -5.92
N ASN A 99 1.75 8.32 -4.98
CA ASN A 99 2.29 9.52 -4.33
C ASN A 99 3.82 9.59 -4.41
N ALA A 100 4.37 10.80 -4.57
CA ALA A 100 5.75 11.07 -4.19
C ALA A 100 5.82 11.27 -2.67
N ILE A 101 6.79 10.60 -2.03
CA ILE A 101 6.95 10.61 -0.58
C ILE A 101 8.22 11.38 -0.21
N PHE A 102 8.09 12.29 0.76
CA PHE A 102 9.23 13.03 1.33
C PHE A 102 9.21 12.93 2.85
N ARG A 103 10.34 12.55 3.44
CA ARG A 103 10.50 12.54 4.89
C ARG A 103 10.82 13.96 5.36
N ILE A 104 10.10 14.46 6.36
CA ILE A 104 10.33 15.76 6.99
C ILE A 104 10.82 15.51 8.42
N GLY A 105 12.10 15.76 8.66
CA GLY A 105 12.75 15.41 9.93
C GLY A 105 12.67 13.91 10.22
N ALA A 106 12.60 13.54 11.50
CA ALA A 106 12.58 12.15 11.92
C ALA A 106 11.16 11.54 11.96
N LYS A 107 10.11 12.37 12.02
CA LYS A 107 8.77 11.93 12.48
C LYS A 107 7.64 12.15 11.47
N LEU A 108 7.90 12.79 10.34
CA LEU A 108 6.85 13.16 9.39
C LEU A 108 7.15 12.67 7.98
N ALA A 109 6.08 12.38 7.24
CA ALA A 109 6.10 12.07 5.81
C ALA A 109 5.12 12.97 5.06
N ALA A 110 5.58 13.70 4.06
CA ALA A 110 4.72 14.42 3.13
C ALA A 110 4.42 13.54 1.91
N ARG A 111 3.15 13.49 1.51
CA ARG A 111 2.63 12.69 0.38
C ARG A 111 2.04 13.62 -0.68
N PHE A 112 2.54 13.53 -1.88
CA PHE A 112 2.17 14.35 -3.02
C PHE A 112 1.55 13.46 -4.11
N PRO A 113 0.23 13.55 -4.39
CA PRO A 113 -0.39 12.86 -5.53
C PRO A 113 0.36 13.10 -6.83
N LEU A 114 0.64 12.02 -7.57
CA LEU A 114 1.45 12.08 -8.80
C LEU A 114 0.63 12.27 -10.07
N GLN A 115 -0.67 12.00 -10.03
CA GLN A 115 -1.54 12.16 -11.18
C GLN A 115 -2.36 13.43 -11.08
N LEU A 116 -2.34 14.24 -12.14
CA LEU A 116 -3.17 15.44 -12.21
C LEU A 116 -4.64 15.06 -12.19
N GLN A 117 -5.37 15.59 -11.24
CA GLN A 117 -6.80 15.41 -11.05
C GLN A 117 -7.45 16.75 -10.70
N ASP A 118 -8.76 16.76 -10.60
CA ASP A 118 -9.50 17.91 -10.06
C ASP A 118 -9.08 18.20 -8.61
N VAL A 119 -8.90 19.49 -8.29
CA VAL A 119 -8.37 19.95 -7.00
C VAL A 119 -9.31 19.60 -5.85
N ASP A 120 -10.63 19.81 -6.04
CA ASP A 120 -11.62 19.56 -4.99
C ASP A 120 -11.82 18.06 -4.78
N ARG A 121 -11.79 17.28 -5.85
CA ARG A 121 -11.80 15.82 -5.77
C ARG A 121 -10.57 15.28 -5.03
N THR A 122 -9.39 15.83 -5.31
CA THR A 122 -8.16 15.43 -4.61
C THR A 122 -8.23 15.80 -3.14
N ARG A 123 -8.75 16.99 -2.81
CA ARG A 123 -8.96 17.43 -1.42
C ARG A 123 -9.88 16.46 -0.66
N HIS A 124 -11.03 16.18 -1.23
CA HIS A 124 -12.00 15.26 -0.64
C HIS A 124 -11.43 13.85 -0.44
N TRP A 125 -10.63 13.37 -1.40
CA TRP A 125 -9.92 12.09 -1.26
C TRP A 125 -8.94 12.11 -0.08
N LEU A 126 -8.10 13.16 0.07
CA LEU A 126 -7.16 13.27 1.19
C LEU A 126 -7.87 13.45 2.54
N GLU A 127 -9.01 14.13 2.59
CA GLU A 127 -9.86 14.24 3.78
C GLU A 127 -10.42 12.86 4.15
N SER A 128 -10.91 12.09 3.19
CA SER A 128 -11.39 10.72 3.42
C SER A 128 -10.26 9.79 3.90
N GLU A 129 -9.02 9.92 3.37
CA GLU A 129 -7.86 9.19 3.89
C GLU A 129 -7.56 9.56 5.36
N ALA A 130 -7.69 10.85 5.71
CA ALA A 130 -7.47 11.30 7.08
C ALA A 130 -8.53 10.75 8.04
N GLU A 131 -9.80 10.72 7.62
CA GLU A 131 -10.89 10.10 8.39
C GLU A 131 -10.66 8.59 8.59
N ALA A 132 -10.26 7.89 7.55
CA ALA A 132 -9.93 6.47 7.59
C ALA A 132 -8.76 6.17 8.54
N ALA A 133 -7.70 6.99 8.48
CA ALA A 133 -6.56 6.89 9.39
C ALA A 133 -6.98 7.11 10.86
N GLN A 134 -7.82 8.12 11.11
CA GLN A 134 -8.35 8.41 12.44
C GLN A 134 -9.27 7.29 12.95
N GLU A 135 -10.08 6.68 12.08
CA GLU A 135 -10.96 5.56 12.47
C GLU A 135 -10.15 4.32 12.86
N LEU A 136 -9.01 4.06 12.22
CA LEU A 136 -8.13 2.93 12.53
C LEU A 136 -7.22 3.17 13.74
N LEU A 137 -6.91 4.43 14.05
CA LEU A 137 -5.96 4.80 15.10
C LEU A 137 -6.32 4.15 16.44
N GLY A 138 -5.36 3.43 17.03
CA GLY A 138 -5.51 2.75 18.32
C GLY A 138 -6.46 1.54 18.32
N ARG A 139 -6.95 1.10 17.15
CA ARG A 139 -7.79 -0.10 17.05
C ARG A 139 -7.00 -1.39 17.01
N THR A 140 -5.73 -1.31 16.74
CA THR A 140 -4.78 -2.42 16.80
C THR A 140 -3.55 -2.00 17.62
N ARG A 141 -2.73 -2.97 18.06
CA ARG A 141 -1.46 -2.64 18.73
C ARG A 141 -0.36 -2.21 17.74
N PHE A 142 -0.58 -2.39 16.46
CA PHE A 142 0.37 -2.04 15.42
C PHE A 142 0.24 -0.57 15.04
N ALA A 143 1.36 0.07 14.77
CA ALA A 143 1.37 1.48 14.40
C ALA A 143 0.68 1.70 13.04
N THR A 144 -0.12 2.76 12.96
CA THR A 144 -0.73 3.24 11.72
C THR A 144 -0.47 4.74 11.58
N PRO A 145 -0.34 5.27 10.35
CA PRO A 145 -0.06 6.69 10.16
C PRO A 145 -1.26 7.55 10.58
N GLU A 146 -0.94 8.69 11.20
CA GLU A 146 -1.89 9.76 11.48
C GLU A 146 -1.67 10.90 10.49
N VAL A 147 -2.73 11.44 9.88
CA VAL A 147 -2.64 12.64 9.07
C VAL A 147 -2.61 13.85 9.99
N VAL A 148 -1.47 14.55 10.01
CA VAL A 148 -1.24 15.69 10.91
C VAL A 148 -1.51 17.03 10.23
N ALA A 149 -1.51 17.10 8.90
CA ALA A 149 -1.85 18.30 8.14
C ALA A 149 -2.26 17.99 6.71
N LEU A 150 -3.10 18.86 6.14
CA LEU A 150 -3.38 18.93 4.71
C LEU A 150 -2.85 20.25 4.16
N GLY A 151 -2.04 20.16 3.11
CA GLY A 151 -1.48 21.31 2.41
C GLY A 151 -2.31 21.68 1.18
N ALA A 152 -2.30 22.97 0.87
CA ALA A 152 -2.91 23.54 -0.34
C ALA A 152 -1.93 23.51 -1.53
N PRO A 153 -2.43 23.62 -2.78
CA PRO A 153 -1.61 23.86 -3.96
C PRO A 153 -0.69 25.08 -3.78
N GLY A 154 0.48 25.06 -4.39
CA GLY A 154 1.43 26.18 -4.34
C GLY A 154 2.81 25.81 -4.87
N ALA A 155 3.74 26.76 -4.94
CA ALA A 155 5.12 26.55 -5.37
C ALA A 155 5.24 25.75 -6.69
N GLY A 156 4.28 25.90 -7.61
CA GLY A 156 4.23 25.18 -8.88
C GLY A 156 3.63 23.76 -8.79
N TYR A 157 3.27 23.29 -7.60
CA TYR A 157 2.53 22.03 -7.43
C TYR A 157 1.02 22.29 -7.40
N PRO A 158 0.23 21.67 -8.33
CA PRO A 158 -1.15 22.08 -8.58
C PRO A 158 -2.20 21.45 -7.66
N LEU A 159 -1.86 20.44 -6.86
CA LEU A 159 -2.82 19.65 -6.08
C LEU A 159 -2.68 19.87 -4.57
N PRO A 160 -3.74 19.61 -3.78
CA PRO A 160 -3.60 19.39 -2.35
C PRO A 160 -2.68 18.20 -2.04
N TRP A 161 -2.06 18.21 -0.88
CA TRP A 161 -1.13 17.20 -0.41
C TRP A 161 -1.29 16.97 1.10
N SER A 162 -0.74 15.90 1.64
CA SER A 162 -0.90 15.56 3.05
C SER A 162 0.45 15.37 3.74
N VAL A 163 0.47 15.63 5.05
CA VAL A 163 1.55 15.26 5.96
C VAL A 163 1.00 14.29 6.99
N GLN A 164 1.70 13.19 7.18
CA GLN A 164 1.35 12.16 8.15
C GLN A 164 2.56 11.80 9.01
N THR A 165 2.33 11.08 10.10
CA THR A 165 3.41 10.56 10.93
C THR A 165 4.27 9.57 10.15
N TRP A 166 5.60 9.64 10.36
CA TRP A 166 6.54 8.63 9.87
C TRP A 166 6.60 7.46 10.85
N LEU A 167 6.38 6.25 10.36
CA LEU A 167 6.46 5.05 11.18
C LEU A 167 7.85 4.40 11.04
N PRO A 168 8.43 3.88 12.13
CA PRO A 168 9.65 3.09 12.09
C PRO A 168 9.41 1.71 11.47
N GLY A 169 10.48 1.08 11.00
CA GLY A 169 10.45 -0.23 10.35
C GLY A 169 10.88 -0.17 8.90
N THR A 170 11.04 -1.34 8.30
CA THR A 170 11.32 -1.53 6.88
C THR A 170 10.10 -2.08 6.17
N VAL A 171 9.90 -1.67 4.92
CA VAL A 171 8.82 -2.21 4.09
C VAL A 171 9.07 -3.70 3.84
N ALA A 172 8.07 -4.55 4.04
CA ALA A 172 8.15 -5.97 3.72
C ALA A 172 8.39 -6.19 2.22
N THR A 173 8.92 -7.34 1.86
CA THR A 173 9.09 -7.76 0.47
C THR A 173 8.16 -8.94 0.15
N ASP A 174 8.16 -9.37 -1.09
CA ASP A 174 7.46 -10.59 -1.51
C ASP A 174 8.13 -11.89 -1.00
N GLU A 175 9.30 -11.77 -0.37
CA GLU A 175 10.08 -12.89 0.19
C GLU A 175 10.18 -12.83 1.71
N GLU A 176 10.41 -11.66 2.28
CA GLU A 176 10.66 -11.48 3.72
C GLU A 176 9.60 -10.61 4.38
N PRO A 177 9.08 -11.00 5.54
CA PRO A 177 9.39 -12.19 6.37
C PRO A 177 8.42 -13.38 6.12
N GLY A 178 8.24 -13.81 4.88
CA GLY A 178 7.25 -14.81 4.46
C GLY A 178 7.30 -16.17 5.17
N GLN A 179 8.44 -16.51 5.79
CA GLN A 179 8.67 -17.76 6.55
C GLN A 179 8.36 -17.65 8.05
N SER A 180 8.00 -16.46 8.55
CA SER A 180 7.84 -16.23 9.99
C SER A 180 6.41 -16.52 10.46
N ASP A 181 6.25 -17.52 11.31
CA ASP A 181 5.00 -17.82 12.00
C ASP A 181 4.56 -16.66 12.92
N ALA A 182 5.54 -15.99 13.54
CA ALA A 182 5.28 -14.84 14.40
C ALA A 182 4.70 -13.66 13.63
N PHE A 183 5.23 -13.38 12.44
CA PHE A 183 4.68 -12.37 11.53
C PHE A 183 3.27 -12.73 11.04
N ALA A 184 3.03 -14.00 10.71
CA ALA A 184 1.70 -14.48 10.33
C ALA A 184 0.68 -14.32 11.46
N GLY A 185 1.09 -14.59 12.71
CA GLY A 185 0.29 -14.35 13.91
C GLY A 185 -0.03 -12.87 14.11
N ASP A 186 0.96 -11.99 13.89
CA ASP A 186 0.79 -10.53 13.95
C ASP A 186 -0.21 -10.04 12.89
N LEU A 187 -0.11 -10.53 11.65
CA LEU A 187 -1.06 -10.21 10.57
C LEU A 187 -2.49 -10.66 10.93
N ALA A 188 -2.63 -11.87 11.51
CA ALA A 188 -3.94 -12.34 11.96
C ALA A 188 -4.52 -11.41 13.04
N GLU A 189 -3.69 -10.95 13.99
CA GLU A 189 -4.12 -10.02 15.03
C GLU A 189 -4.53 -8.67 14.43
N PHE A 190 -3.75 -8.12 13.49
CA PHE A 190 -4.07 -6.88 12.79
C PHE A 190 -5.43 -6.98 12.07
N ILE A 191 -5.61 -8.02 11.25
CA ILE A 191 -6.86 -8.23 10.50
C ILE A 191 -8.06 -8.38 11.44
N ARG A 192 -7.91 -9.11 12.57
CA ARG A 192 -8.98 -9.19 13.58
C ARG A 192 -9.31 -7.83 14.17
N GLY A 193 -8.30 -7.03 14.48
CA GLY A 193 -8.47 -5.68 15.02
C GLY A 193 -9.22 -4.76 14.04
N VAL A 194 -8.88 -4.81 12.75
CA VAL A 194 -9.60 -4.06 11.70
C VAL A 194 -11.05 -4.54 11.58
N ARG A 195 -11.30 -5.84 11.50
CA ARG A 195 -12.65 -6.43 11.41
C ARG A 195 -13.52 -6.15 12.64
N ALA A 196 -12.92 -5.90 13.79
CA ALA A 196 -13.63 -5.57 15.04
C ALA A 196 -14.14 -4.13 15.08
N ILE A 197 -13.72 -3.28 14.15
CA ILE A 197 -14.25 -1.91 14.03
C ILE A 197 -15.70 -2.00 13.55
N ASP A 198 -16.61 -1.33 14.27
CA ASP A 198 -18.02 -1.29 13.88
C ASP A 198 -18.20 -0.58 12.55
N THR A 199 -18.84 -1.24 11.60
CA THR A 199 -19.18 -0.64 10.29
C THR A 199 -20.19 0.51 10.41
N ARG A 200 -20.89 0.62 11.53
CA ARG A 200 -21.98 1.58 11.77
C ARG A 200 -23.08 1.51 10.71
N GLY A 201 -23.35 0.29 10.24
CA GLY A 201 -24.33 0.04 9.19
C GLY A 201 -23.89 0.42 7.78
N ARG A 202 -22.64 0.88 7.61
CA ARG A 202 -22.06 1.08 6.28
C ARG A 202 -21.86 -0.28 5.59
N THR A 203 -22.02 -0.30 4.29
CA THR A 203 -21.79 -1.46 3.43
C THR A 203 -20.89 -1.08 2.28
N PHE A 204 -20.32 -2.05 1.60
CA PHE A 204 -19.52 -1.83 0.41
C PHE A 204 -20.34 -1.18 -0.70
N HIS A 205 -19.89 -0.02 -1.15
CA HIS A 205 -20.51 0.72 -2.25
C HIS A 205 -19.43 1.10 -3.27
N GLY A 206 -19.09 0.20 -4.16
CA GLY A 206 -18.05 0.49 -5.14
C GLY A 206 -17.96 -0.53 -6.24
N THR A 207 -17.15 -0.21 -7.24
CA THR A 207 -16.78 -1.10 -8.34
C THR A 207 -15.39 -1.73 -8.14
N GLY A 208 -14.71 -1.38 -7.04
CA GLY A 208 -13.40 -1.91 -6.67
C GLY A 208 -13.48 -3.29 -6.02
N ARG A 209 -12.35 -3.75 -5.51
CA ARG A 209 -12.23 -5.01 -4.75
C ARG A 209 -13.04 -4.92 -3.45
N GLY A 210 -13.59 -6.06 -3.03
CA GLY A 210 -14.35 -6.18 -1.79
C GLY A 210 -15.86 -6.33 -1.97
N GLY A 211 -16.36 -6.32 -3.22
CA GLY A 211 -17.74 -6.64 -3.59
C GLY A 211 -17.90 -8.03 -4.18
N GLU A 212 -18.58 -8.09 -5.32
CA GLU A 212 -18.81 -9.33 -6.06
C GLU A 212 -17.63 -9.66 -6.98
N LEU A 213 -17.11 -10.88 -6.90
CA LEU A 213 -15.99 -11.32 -7.73
C LEU A 213 -16.30 -11.20 -9.24
N LYS A 214 -17.53 -11.51 -9.66
CA LYS A 214 -17.98 -11.42 -11.05
C LYS A 214 -17.90 -10.00 -11.64
N SER A 215 -17.97 -8.96 -10.81
CA SER A 215 -17.86 -7.58 -11.29
C SER A 215 -16.47 -7.28 -11.89
N HIS A 216 -15.49 -8.14 -11.63
CA HIS A 216 -14.12 -8.02 -12.16
C HIS A 216 -13.86 -8.80 -13.46
N ASP A 217 -14.86 -9.42 -14.08
CA ASP A 217 -14.67 -10.24 -15.28
C ASP A 217 -14.07 -9.47 -16.45
N ALA A 218 -14.48 -8.22 -16.67
CA ALA A 218 -13.93 -7.39 -17.74
C ALA A 218 -12.45 -7.08 -17.51
N TRP A 219 -12.09 -6.72 -16.26
CA TRP A 219 -10.69 -6.53 -15.87
C TRP A 219 -9.87 -7.81 -16.02
N MET A 220 -10.41 -8.95 -15.59
CA MET A 220 -9.74 -10.23 -15.72
C MET A 220 -9.54 -10.64 -17.19
N ALA A 221 -10.50 -10.33 -18.06
CA ALA A 221 -10.36 -10.58 -19.51
C ALA A 221 -9.19 -9.78 -20.08
N GLU A 222 -9.05 -8.51 -19.72
CA GLU A 222 -7.90 -7.67 -20.11
C GLU A 222 -6.58 -8.24 -19.54
N CYS A 223 -6.55 -8.61 -18.25
CA CYS A 223 -5.36 -9.21 -17.64
C CYS A 223 -4.91 -10.47 -18.37
N PHE A 224 -5.84 -11.35 -18.76
CA PHE A 224 -5.53 -12.55 -19.53
C PHE A 224 -4.97 -12.24 -20.93
N GLU A 225 -5.54 -11.27 -21.60
CA GLU A 225 -5.06 -10.83 -22.92
C GLU A 225 -3.64 -10.28 -22.83
N ARG A 226 -3.40 -9.35 -21.89
CA ARG A 226 -2.10 -8.71 -21.68
C ARG A 226 -1.02 -9.66 -21.19
N SER A 227 -1.40 -10.74 -20.53
CA SER A 227 -0.45 -11.72 -19.95
C SER A 227 -0.17 -12.93 -20.84
N GLY A 228 -0.71 -13.00 -22.05
CA GLY A 228 -0.65 -14.19 -22.91
C GLY A 228 0.75 -14.71 -23.23
N GLN A 229 1.78 -13.84 -23.21
CA GLN A 229 3.18 -14.19 -23.41
C GLN A 229 3.97 -14.36 -22.11
N LEU A 230 3.33 -14.14 -20.96
CA LEU A 230 3.99 -14.08 -19.64
C LEU A 230 3.59 -15.25 -18.74
N LEU A 231 2.38 -15.77 -18.91
CA LEU A 231 1.73 -16.72 -18.00
C LEU A 231 1.02 -17.85 -18.76
N ASP A 232 0.78 -18.96 -18.06
CA ASP A 232 -0.12 -20.05 -18.54
C ASP A 232 -1.58 -19.58 -18.43
N VAL A 233 -1.99 -18.72 -19.35
CA VAL A 233 -3.33 -18.11 -19.37
C VAL A 233 -4.44 -19.14 -19.46
N PRO A 234 -4.38 -20.24 -20.25
CA PRO A 234 -5.41 -21.26 -20.26
C PRO A 234 -5.72 -21.83 -18.87
N ARG A 235 -4.69 -22.18 -18.09
CA ARG A 235 -4.83 -22.69 -16.73
C ARG A 235 -5.43 -21.62 -15.79
N LEU A 236 -4.93 -20.39 -15.88
CA LEU A 236 -5.41 -19.28 -15.01
C LEU A 236 -6.86 -18.91 -15.32
N ARG A 237 -7.31 -18.98 -16.57
CA ARG A 237 -8.73 -18.80 -16.93
C ARG A 237 -9.64 -19.85 -16.29
N LEU A 238 -9.21 -21.13 -16.25
CA LEU A 238 -9.95 -22.17 -15.56
C LEU A 238 -10.03 -21.90 -14.04
N MET A 239 -8.94 -21.45 -13.44
CA MET A 239 -8.95 -21.06 -12.01
C MET A 239 -9.95 -19.93 -11.76
N TRP A 240 -9.90 -18.85 -12.55
CA TRP A 240 -10.82 -17.72 -12.40
C TRP A 240 -12.28 -18.14 -12.60
N SER A 241 -12.59 -18.96 -13.61
CA SER A 241 -13.94 -19.40 -13.88
C SER A 241 -14.57 -20.16 -12.70
N SER A 242 -13.76 -20.84 -11.88
CA SER A 242 -14.21 -21.48 -10.63
C SER A 242 -14.31 -20.47 -9.49
N MET A 243 -13.29 -19.60 -9.32
CA MET A 243 -13.23 -18.66 -8.20
C MET A 243 -14.30 -17.58 -8.26
N ARG A 244 -14.62 -17.07 -9.45
CA ARG A 244 -15.62 -16.00 -9.62
C ARG A 244 -17.04 -16.41 -9.23
N GLU A 245 -17.31 -17.70 -9.17
CA GLU A 245 -18.64 -18.27 -8.80
C GLU A 245 -18.80 -18.45 -7.27
N LEU A 246 -17.74 -18.22 -6.47
CA LEU A 246 -17.81 -18.37 -5.02
C LEU A 246 -18.86 -17.44 -4.41
N PRO A 247 -19.86 -17.96 -3.67
CA PRO A 247 -20.88 -17.14 -3.06
C PRO A 247 -20.30 -16.22 -1.98
N ARG A 248 -20.98 -15.12 -1.72
CA ARG A 248 -20.69 -14.23 -0.62
C ARG A 248 -21.73 -14.43 0.48
N ASN A 249 -21.33 -15.03 1.59
CA ASN A 249 -22.25 -15.38 2.67
C ASN A 249 -22.03 -14.52 3.93
N ALA A 250 -20.85 -13.95 4.09
CA ALA A 250 -20.52 -13.08 5.21
C ALA A 250 -21.05 -11.64 4.98
N PRO A 251 -21.56 -10.97 6.03
CA PRO A 251 -21.79 -9.52 5.95
C PRO A 251 -20.49 -8.75 5.77
N ASP A 252 -20.59 -7.50 5.35
CA ASP A 252 -19.44 -6.61 5.30
C ASP A 252 -18.81 -6.43 6.68
N ALA A 253 -17.49 -6.47 6.71
CA ALA A 253 -16.68 -6.06 7.85
C ALA A 253 -15.71 -4.96 7.41
N MET A 254 -15.18 -4.21 8.37
CA MET A 254 -14.10 -3.27 8.06
C MET A 254 -12.88 -4.03 7.55
N THR A 255 -12.29 -3.54 6.48
CA THR A 255 -11.09 -4.10 5.85
C THR A 255 -10.09 -2.98 5.58
N HIS A 256 -8.80 -3.31 5.59
CA HIS A 256 -7.75 -2.41 5.10
C HIS A 256 -7.82 -2.27 3.56
N GLY A 257 -8.16 -3.35 2.89
CA GLY A 257 -8.42 -3.40 1.45
C GLY A 257 -7.19 -3.56 0.56
N ASP A 258 -5.96 -3.38 1.09
CA ASP A 258 -4.73 -3.47 0.29
C ASP A 258 -3.51 -3.95 1.10
N LEU A 259 -3.61 -5.13 1.73
CA LEU A 259 -2.53 -5.74 2.51
C LEU A 259 -1.50 -6.43 1.60
N ILE A 260 -0.67 -5.60 0.95
CA ILE A 260 0.48 -6.02 0.14
C ILE A 260 1.80 -5.69 0.85
N PRO A 261 2.94 -6.27 0.45
CA PRO A 261 4.24 -6.00 1.08
C PRO A 261 4.57 -4.50 1.19
N ALA A 262 4.27 -3.71 0.16
CA ALA A 262 4.55 -2.27 0.13
C ALA A 262 3.85 -1.47 1.25
N ASN A 263 2.78 -2.02 1.84
CA ASN A 263 1.96 -1.38 2.86
C ASN A 263 2.19 -1.95 4.27
N VAL A 264 3.16 -2.84 4.43
CA VAL A 264 3.46 -3.54 5.68
C VAL A 264 4.87 -3.21 6.14
N LEU A 265 5.01 -2.73 7.38
CA LEU A 265 6.28 -2.41 7.99
C LEU A 265 6.68 -3.52 8.97
N VAL A 266 7.94 -3.95 8.84
CA VAL A 266 8.51 -5.04 9.64
C VAL A 266 9.78 -4.62 10.35
N CYS A 267 10.04 -5.26 11.49
CA CYS A 267 11.28 -5.20 12.23
C CYS A 267 11.48 -6.55 12.93
N ASP A 268 12.66 -7.14 12.81
CA ASP A 268 13.01 -8.45 13.42
C ASP A 268 11.94 -9.52 13.13
N GLU A 269 11.57 -9.66 11.87
CA GLU A 269 10.54 -10.61 11.38
C GLU A 269 9.14 -10.45 12.03
N ARG A 270 8.85 -9.29 12.60
CA ARG A 270 7.57 -8.97 13.23
C ARG A 270 6.88 -7.80 12.51
N LEU A 271 5.58 -7.81 12.50
CA LEU A 271 4.79 -6.66 12.06
C LEU A 271 4.93 -5.53 13.09
N VAL A 272 5.36 -4.36 12.65
CA VAL A 272 5.46 -3.17 13.51
C VAL A 272 4.52 -2.06 13.10
N GLY A 273 4.06 -2.04 11.85
CA GLY A 273 3.11 -1.05 11.37
C GLY A 273 2.48 -1.40 10.03
N VAL A 274 1.37 -0.75 9.73
CA VAL A 274 0.67 -0.86 8.44
C VAL A 274 0.38 0.54 7.94
N ILE A 275 0.73 0.82 6.68
CA ILE A 275 0.59 2.12 6.03
C ILE A 275 -0.43 2.05 4.88
N ASP A 276 -0.72 3.21 4.29
CA ASP A 276 -1.68 3.37 3.18
C ASP A 276 -3.10 2.93 3.57
N VAL A 277 -3.56 3.49 4.68
CA VAL A 277 -4.83 3.13 5.33
C VAL A 277 -6.07 3.82 4.71
N GLY A 278 -5.88 4.60 3.65
CA GLY A 278 -6.98 5.33 2.98
C GLY A 278 -8.06 4.44 2.35
N GLY A 279 -7.78 3.14 2.19
CA GLY A 279 -8.74 2.14 1.73
C GLY A 279 -9.63 1.55 2.83
N LEU A 280 -9.43 1.94 4.10
CA LEU A 280 -10.22 1.40 5.22
C LEU A 280 -11.72 1.61 5.01
N GLY A 281 -12.45 0.54 4.98
CA GLY A 281 -13.90 0.60 4.78
C GLY A 281 -14.58 -0.75 4.85
N PRO A 282 -15.93 -0.76 4.89
CA PRO A 282 -16.69 -1.99 4.87
C PRO A 282 -16.58 -2.70 3.51
N ALA A 283 -16.23 -3.98 3.54
CA ALA A 283 -16.13 -4.81 2.35
C ALA A 283 -16.28 -6.28 2.70
N ASP A 284 -16.15 -7.15 1.70
CA ASP A 284 -16.00 -8.59 1.91
C ASP A 284 -14.84 -8.87 2.89
N PRO A 285 -15.08 -9.47 4.06
CA PRO A 285 -14.00 -9.74 5.03
C PRO A 285 -12.89 -10.62 4.45
N ALA A 286 -13.15 -11.36 3.38
CA ALA A 286 -12.13 -12.14 2.69
C ALA A 286 -11.10 -11.28 1.93
N LEU A 287 -11.35 -9.96 1.74
CA LEU A 287 -10.46 -9.10 0.99
C LEU A 287 -9.07 -9.00 1.64
N ASP A 288 -9.00 -8.84 2.97
CA ASP A 288 -7.70 -8.74 3.67
C ASP A 288 -6.94 -10.07 3.75
N LEU A 289 -7.58 -11.20 3.41
CA LEU A 289 -6.90 -12.48 3.30
C LEU A 289 -5.92 -12.54 2.12
N VAL A 290 -5.92 -11.55 1.23
CA VAL A 290 -4.89 -11.42 0.18
C VAL A 290 -3.48 -11.45 0.75
N ALA A 291 -3.30 -10.94 1.98
CA ALA A 291 -2.04 -11.00 2.74
C ALA A 291 -1.44 -12.41 2.81
N ALA A 292 -2.28 -13.45 2.88
CA ALA A 292 -1.85 -14.85 2.93
C ALA A 292 -0.99 -15.25 1.73
N TRP A 293 -1.33 -14.77 0.54
CA TRP A 293 -0.61 -15.13 -0.69
C TRP A 293 0.38 -14.08 -1.16
N HIS A 294 0.18 -12.82 -0.78
CA HIS A 294 1.14 -11.76 -1.09
C HIS A 294 2.37 -11.80 -0.18
N LEU A 295 2.20 -12.18 1.09
CA LEU A 295 3.22 -12.02 2.14
C LEU A 295 3.78 -13.34 2.67
N LEU A 296 3.00 -14.45 2.66
CA LEU A 296 3.33 -15.64 3.43
C LEU A 296 3.60 -16.87 2.55
N ASP A 297 4.53 -17.69 2.95
CA ASP A 297 4.73 -19.03 2.44
C ASP A 297 3.79 -20.04 3.14
N ASP A 298 3.80 -21.31 2.73
CA ASP A 298 2.74 -22.29 3.06
C ASP A 298 2.51 -22.49 4.57
N GLY A 299 3.56 -22.68 5.37
CA GLY A 299 3.46 -22.89 6.82
C GLY A 299 2.84 -21.68 7.53
N PRO A 300 3.48 -20.48 7.46
CA PRO A 300 2.93 -19.26 8.06
C PRO A 300 1.56 -18.87 7.54
N ARG A 301 1.21 -19.22 6.28
CA ARG A 301 -0.13 -19.03 5.73
C ARG A 301 -1.18 -19.81 6.52
N GLN A 302 -0.85 -21.03 6.94
CA GLN A 302 -1.74 -21.83 7.79
C GLN A 302 -1.88 -21.20 9.19
N VAL A 303 -0.79 -20.66 9.77
CA VAL A 303 -0.85 -19.91 11.05
C VAL A 303 -1.80 -18.73 10.95
N LEU A 304 -1.74 -17.96 9.86
CA LEU A 304 -2.69 -16.86 9.62
C LEU A 304 -4.14 -17.37 9.55
N ARG A 305 -4.39 -18.44 8.79
CA ARG A 305 -5.72 -19.05 8.64
C ARG A 305 -6.31 -19.48 9.97
N ASP A 306 -5.53 -20.23 10.75
CA ASP A 306 -5.93 -20.74 12.07
C ASP A 306 -6.14 -19.59 13.06
N GLY A 307 -5.23 -18.61 13.06
CA GLY A 307 -5.32 -17.40 13.87
C GLY A 307 -6.58 -16.58 13.62
N LEU A 308 -7.10 -16.58 12.40
CA LEU A 308 -8.34 -15.90 12.04
C LEU A 308 -9.59 -16.79 12.22
N GLY A 309 -9.44 -18.11 12.37
CA GLY A 309 -10.54 -19.05 12.34
C GLY A 309 -11.29 -19.00 11.00
N SER A 310 -10.57 -18.75 9.90
CA SER A 310 -11.20 -18.56 8.58
C SER A 310 -11.88 -19.83 8.08
N ALA A 311 -13.19 -19.74 7.83
CA ALA A 311 -13.95 -20.80 7.18
C ALA A 311 -13.42 -21.07 5.76
N GLU A 312 -13.65 -22.28 5.24
CA GLU A 312 -13.15 -22.67 3.91
C GLU A 312 -13.62 -21.70 2.81
N LEU A 313 -14.88 -21.30 2.82
CA LEU A 313 -15.43 -20.39 1.82
C LEU A 313 -14.73 -19.01 1.87
N ASP A 314 -14.53 -18.43 3.06
CA ASP A 314 -13.85 -17.15 3.20
C ASP A 314 -12.40 -17.25 2.73
N TRP A 315 -11.74 -18.38 3.04
CA TRP A 315 -10.37 -18.64 2.57
C TRP A 315 -10.30 -18.72 1.05
N GLN A 316 -11.22 -19.44 0.42
CA GLN A 316 -11.28 -19.51 -1.06
C GLN A 316 -11.62 -18.16 -1.69
N ARG A 317 -12.46 -17.33 -1.06
CA ARG A 317 -12.72 -15.97 -1.53
C ARG A 317 -11.48 -15.07 -1.40
N GLY A 318 -10.72 -15.17 -0.28
CA GLY A 318 -9.44 -14.49 -0.12
C GLY A 318 -8.43 -14.88 -1.21
N LYS A 319 -8.38 -16.16 -1.55
CA LYS A 319 -7.62 -16.71 -2.68
C LYS A 319 -8.03 -16.07 -4.01
N ALA A 320 -9.34 -15.91 -4.24
CA ALA A 320 -9.87 -15.26 -5.44
C ALA A 320 -9.49 -13.77 -5.51
N TRP A 321 -9.54 -13.05 -4.40
CA TRP A 321 -9.11 -11.65 -4.34
C TRP A 321 -7.60 -11.50 -4.59
N ALA A 322 -6.77 -12.37 -4.01
CA ALA A 322 -5.33 -12.39 -4.27
C ALA A 322 -5.04 -12.70 -5.76
N PHE A 323 -5.78 -13.63 -6.35
CA PHE A 323 -5.67 -13.95 -7.78
C PHE A 323 -6.01 -12.74 -8.65
N GLN A 324 -7.14 -12.09 -8.40
CA GLN A 324 -7.60 -10.92 -9.15
C GLN A 324 -6.56 -9.79 -9.11
N GLN A 325 -5.98 -9.52 -7.93
CA GLN A 325 -4.96 -8.49 -7.76
C GLN A 325 -3.66 -8.89 -8.47
N ALA A 326 -3.17 -10.09 -8.25
CA ALA A 326 -1.91 -10.57 -8.81
C ALA A 326 -1.89 -10.55 -10.34
N MET A 327 -3.00 -10.91 -10.99
CA MET A 327 -3.12 -10.88 -12.45
C MET A 327 -2.85 -9.49 -13.03
N GLY A 328 -3.35 -8.43 -12.37
CA GLY A 328 -3.08 -7.05 -12.81
C GLY A 328 -1.62 -6.64 -12.61
N LEU A 329 -1.02 -7.03 -11.47
CA LEU A 329 0.35 -6.65 -11.14
C LEU A 329 1.37 -7.15 -12.16
N VAL A 330 1.20 -8.36 -12.70
CA VAL A 330 2.19 -9.02 -13.57
C VAL A 330 2.48 -8.22 -14.82
N TRP A 331 1.46 -7.79 -15.55
CA TRP A 331 1.67 -7.13 -16.85
C TRP A 331 1.74 -5.60 -16.72
N TYR A 332 0.95 -4.99 -15.83
CA TYR A 332 0.85 -3.55 -15.72
C TYR A 332 2.16 -2.90 -15.25
N TYR A 333 2.84 -3.54 -14.28
CA TYR A 333 4.06 -3.02 -13.68
C TYR A 333 5.35 -3.62 -14.23
N ARG A 334 5.29 -4.40 -15.31
CA ARG A 334 6.43 -5.13 -15.84
C ARG A 334 7.67 -4.24 -16.08
N GLU A 335 7.46 -3.06 -16.65
CA GLU A 335 8.54 -2.14 -17.03
C GLU A 335 8.69 -0.99 -16.04
N THR A 336 7.57 -0.51 -15.48
CA THR A 336 7.56 0.69 -14.65
C THR A 336 7.85 0.41 -13.18
N ASN A 337 7.50 -0.79 -12.67
CA ASN A 337 7.73 -1.21 -11.29
C ASN A 337 7.98 -2.73 -11.21
N PRO A 338 9.18 -3.23 -11.59
CA PRO A 338 9.49 -4.65 -11.60
C PRO A 338 9.25 -5.38 -10.27
N PRO A 339 9.48 -4.79 -9.08
CA PRO A 339 9.11 -5.41 -7.80
C PRO A 339 7.62 -5.78 -7.70
N MET A 340 6.71 -4.89 -8.12
CA MET A 340 5.28 -5.17 -8.14
C MET A 340 4.91 -6.27 -9.13
N SER A 341 5.56 -6.31 -10.28
CA SER A 341 5.38 -7.39 -11.27
C SER A 341 5.84 -8.75 -10.70
N ARG A 342 6.99 -8.80 -10.00
CA ARG A 342 7.46 -10.02 -9.31
C ARG A 342 6.50 -10.46 -8.21
N LEU A 343 5.99 -9.53 -7.41
CA LEU A 343 4.95 -9.83 -6.41
C LEU A 343 3.76 -10.55 -7.04
N GLY A 344 3.25 -10.03 -8.18
CA GLY A 344 2.16 -10.68 -8.92
C GLY A 344 2.51 -12.11 -9.34
N GLN A 345 3.69 -12.31 -9.94
CA GLN A 345 4.16 -13.64 -10.37
C GLN A 345 4.29 -14.61 -9.19
N ARG A 346 4.92 -14.18 -8.08
CA ARG A 346 5.08 -15.02 -6.89
C ARG A 346 3.74 -15.37 -6.24
N THR A 347 2.82 -14.41 -6.18
CA THR A 347 1.46 -14.66 -5.68
C THR A 347 0.75 -15.71 -6.51
N LEU A 348 0.80 -15.62 -7.84
CA LEU A 348 0.23 -16.63 -8.73
C LEU A 348 0.89 -18.00 -8.55
N GLN A 349 2.22 -18.07 -8.34
CA GLN A 349 2.91 -19.32 -8.03
C GLN A 349 2.41 -19.95 -6.73
N ARG A 350 2.30 -19.16 -5.65
CA ARG A 350 1.73 -19.61 -4.37
C ARG A 350 0.29 -20.11 -4.50
N LEU A 351 -0.53 -19.42 -5.29
CA LEU A 351 -1.91 -19.81 -5.58
C LEU A 351 -2.02 -21.12 -6.35
N MET A 352 -1.10 -21.38 -7.28
CA MET A 352 -1.06 -22.61 -8.08
C MET A 352 -0.54 -23.81 -7.28
N SER A 353 0.40 -23.60 -6.35
CA SER A 353 0.94 -24.66 -5.49
C SER A 353 -0.05 -25.07 -4.38
N ASP A 354 -0.92 -24.16 -3.97
CA ASP A 354 -1.95 -24.37 -2.92
C ASP A 354 -3.20 -25.14 -3.42
N GLN A 355 -3.13 -25.78 -4.57
CA GLN A 355 -4.21 -26.65 -5.05
C GLN A 355 -4.10 -28.02 -4.38
N PRO A 356 -5.20 -28.61 -3.86
CA PRO A 356 -5.18 -29.98 -3.39
C PRO A 356 -4.69 -30.88 -4.51
N SER A 357 -3.71 -31.73 -4.22
CA SER A 357 -3.29 -32.81 -5.12
C SER A 357 -4.54 -33.63 -5.48
N ARG A 358 -4.84 -33.75 -6.78
CA ARG A 358 -5.97 -34.53 -7.28
C ARG A 358 -5.79 -36.00 -6.96
#